data_59778ae0e293f1c4d4c5d6611219ab5c
#
_entry.id   59778ae0e293f1c4d4c5d6611219ab5c
#
_cell.length_a   1.000
_cell.length_b   1.000
_cell.length_c   1.000
_cell.angle_alpha   90.00
_cell.angle_beta   90.00
_cell.angle_gamma   90.00
#
_symmetry.space_group_name_H-M   'P 1'
#
loop_
_entity.id
_entity.type
_entity.pdbx_description
1 polymer ?
#
loop_
_entity_poly.entity_id
_entity_poly.type
_entity_poly.pdbx_seq_one_letter_code
_entity_poly.pdbx_strand_id
1 'polypeptide(L)'
;ISAAIRQPQLHSAWARQNVAQIQTKLGDRWGPMLTSVARSPANPARYRTRALDLMQWFGPLPSEELLVELAQVKNEQVRAKAAYLMGIYPTPDTQAALVRLLKDNDAYVRRRACEALVRGGQGTDYESLVPLLASADRTEAWAARRLLERLPPQEWKEQVLTTDNHSVLVRGSLALIIAHPSRQNAAAILDRFSKVMAGF
;
A
#
# COMPACT_ATOMS: atom_id res chain seq x y z
N ILE A 1 -26.53 -11.59 4.73
CA ILE A 1 -25.29 -10.87 4.43
C ILE A 1 -25.51 -9.35 4.38
N SER A 2 -26.60 -8.86 3.79
CA SER A 2 -26.88 -7.41 3.64
C SER A 2 -26.87 -6.66 4.98
N ALA A 3 -27.40 -7.25 6.05
CA ALA A 3 -27.39 -6.65 7.39
C ALA A 3 -25.97 -6.50 7.94
N ALA A 4 -25.08 -7.47 7.73
CA ALA A 4 -23.68 -7.39 8.14
C ALA A 4 -22.91 -6.31 7.36
N ILE A 5 -23.09 -6.26 6.03
CA ILE A 5 -22.46 -5.25 5.14
C ILE A 5 -22.86 -3.83 5.51
N ARG A 6 -24.11 -3.62 5.95
CA ARG A 6 -24.67 -2.30 6.27
C ARG A 6 -24.45 -1.86 7.72
N GLN A 7 -23.79 -2.66 8.54
CA GLN A 7 -23.45 -2.25 9.92
C GLN A 7 -22.64 -0.95 9.90
N PRO A 8 -23.07 0.11 10.60
CA PRO A 8 -22.42 1.42 10.52
C PRO A 8 -21.03 1.42 11.13
N GLN A 9 -20.83 0.71 12.24
CA GLN A 9 -19.57 0.67 13.00
C GLN A 9 -19.21 -0.76 13.39
N LEU A 10 -18.20 -1.35 12.72
CA LEU A 10 -17.72 -2.69 13.07
C LEU A 10 -16.90 -2.73 14.38
N HIS A 11 -16.43 -1.58 14.86
CA HIS A 11 -15.57 -1.53 16.06
C HIS A 11 -16.34 -1.65 17.37
N SER A 12 -17.63 -1.37 17.41
CA SER A 12 -18.43 -1.49 18.62
C SER A 12 -18.68 -2.95 19.01
N ALA A 13 -18.72 -3.24 20.30
CA ALA A 13 -19.01 -4.59 20.81
C ALA A 13 -20.37 -5.12 20.30
N TRP A 14 -21.38 -4.25 20.28
CA TRP A 14 -22.71 -4.57 19.79
C TRP A 14 -22.69 -4.98 18.28
N ALA A 15 -22.00 -4.21 17.45
CA ALA A 15 -21.91 -4.53 16.02
C ALA A 15 -21.17 -5.85 15.78
N ARG A 16 -20.08 -6.10 16.52
CA ARG A 16 -19.36 -7.38 16.47
C ARG A 16 -20.24 -8.56 16.83
N GLN A 17 -21.02 -8.43 17.91
CA GLN A 17 -21.94 -9.46 18.34
C GLN A 17 -23.02 -9.76 17.29
N ASN A 18 -23.62 -8.70 16.70
CA ASN A 18 -24.58 -8.86 15.62
C ASN A 18 -23.99 -9.55 14.39
N VAL A 19 -22.80 -9.15 13.96
CA VAL A 19 -22.11 -9.78 12.82
C VAL A 19 -21.82 -11.25 13.13
N ALA A 20 -21.33 -11.58 14.33
CA ALA A 20 -21.07 -12.96 14.75
C ALA A 20 -22.35 -13.82 14.72
N GLN A 21 -23.48 -13.29 15.18
CA GLN A 21 -24.77 -13.99 15.08
C GLN A 21 -25.19 -14.23 13.63
N ILE A 22 -24.98 -13.25 12.73
CA ILE A 22 -25.28 -13.40 11.30
C ILE A 22 -24.37 -14.46 10.68
N GLN A 23 -23.07 -14.44 11.01
CA GLN A 23 -22.11 -15.45 10.57
C GLN A 23 -22.53 -16.85 10.99
N THR A 24 -22.87 -17.06 12.27
CA THR A 24 -23.33 -18.36 12.80
C THR A 24 -24.59 -18.84 12.04
N LYS A 25 -25.55 -17.95 11.77
CA LYS A 25 -26.78 -18.30 11.00
C LYS A 25 -26.50 -18.66 9.55
N LEU A 26 -25.47 -18.07 8.94
CA LEU A 26 -25.12 -18.35 7.53
C LEU A 26 -24.22 -19.58 7.37
N GLY A 27 -23.46 -19.92 8.43
CA GLY A 27 -22.53 -21.05 8.41
C GLY A 27 -21.60 -21.00 7.20
N ASP A 28 -21.48 -22.11 6.48
CA ASP A 28 -20.57 -22.25 5.33
C ASP A 28 -20.86 -21.27 4.18
N ARG A 29 -22.03 -20.68 4.13
CA ARG A 29 -22.38 -19.66 3.11
C ARG A 29 -21.77 -18.30 3.37
N TRP A 30 -21.29 -18.03 4.58
CA TRP A 30 -20.75 -16.73 4.97
C TRP A 30 -19.60 -16.27 4.06
N GLY A 31 -18.54 -17.06 3.94
CA GLY A 31 -17.37 -16.75 3.11
C GLY A 31 -17.70 -16.54 1.62
N PRO A 32 -18.36 -17.52 0.96
CA PRO A 32 -18.79 -17.38 -0.43
C PRO A 32 -19.65 -16.14 -0.71
N MET A 33 -20.56 -15.77 0.20
CA MET A 33 -21.38 -14.58 0.06
C MET A 33 -20.56 -13.28 0.18
N LEU A 34 -19.57 -13.22 1.10
CA LEU A 34 -18.67 -12.05 1.20
C LEU A 34 -17.82 -11.92 -0.07
N THR A 35 -17.27 -13.02 -0.56
CA THR A 35 -16.51 -13.07 -1.83
C THR A 35 -17.35 -12.55 -2.99
N SER A 36 -18.60 -13.01 -3.11
CA SER A 36 -19.53 -12.54 -4.14
C SER A 36 -19.79 -11.03 -4.04
N VAL A 37 -19.99 -10.50 -2.81
CA VAL A 37 -20.19 -9.05 -2.61
C VAL A 37 -18.93 -8.27 -3.00
N ALA A 38 -17.73 -8.74 -2.63
CA ALA A 38 -16.46 -8.08 -2.93
C ALA A 38 -16.18 -8.04 -4.45
N ARG A 39 -16.48 -9.13 -5.16
CA ARG A 39 -16.25 -9.26 -6.62
C ARG A 39 -17.20 -8.41 -7.45
N SER A 40 -18.49 -8.40 -7.09
CA SER A 40 -19.53 -7.86 -7.95
C SER A 40 -19.41 -6.35 -8.20
N PRO A 41 -19.21 -5.88 -9.46
CA PRO A 41 -19.17 -4.45 -9.78
C PRO A 41 -20.55 -3.78 -9.64
N ALA A 42 -21.65 -4.54 -9.56
CA ALA A 42 -22.98 -4.02 -9.29
C ALA A 42 -23.13 -3.52 -7.85
N ASN A 43 -22.26 -3.98 -6.93
CA ASN A 43 -22.25 -3.47 -5.56
C ASN A 43 -21.47 -2.15 -5.48
N PRO A 44 -21.96 -1.16 -4.70
CA PRO A 44 -21.20 0.04 -4.39
C PRO A 44 -19.83 -0.28 -3.78
N ALA A 45 -18.81 0.52 -4.09
CA ALA A 45 -17.44 0.33 -3.59
C ALA A 45 -17.40 0.13 -2.07
N ARG A 46 -18.17 0.94 -1.31
CA ARG A 46 -18.27 0.85 0.14
C ARG A 46 -18.73 -0.52 0.65
N TYR A 47 -19.57 -1.23 -0.11
CA TYR A 47 -20.01 -2.58 0.27
C TYR A 47 -18.98 -3.63 -0.09
N ARG A 48 -18.29 -3.45 -1.21
CA ARG A 48 -17.20 -4.33 -1.62
C ARG A 48 -16.03 -4.26 -0.64
N THR A 49 -15.61 -3.06 -0.23
CA THR A 49 -14.57 -2.88 0.79
C THR A 49 -15.02 -3.37 2.16
N ARG A 50 -16.30 -3.16 2.51
CA ARG A 50 -16.87 -3.68 3.76
C ARG A 50 -16.89 -5.22 3.81
N ALA A 51 -17.12 -5.88 2.69
CA ALA A 51 -17.04 -7.34 2.63
C ALA A 51 -15.61 -7.82 2.96
N LEU A 52 -14.58 -7.12 2.48
CA LEU A 52 -13.19 -7.39 2.81
C LEU A 52 -12.86 -7.11 4.29
N ASP A 53 -13.44 -6.05 4.89
CA ASP A 53 -13.32 -5.82 6.34
C ASP A 53 -13.92 -6.97 7.15
N LEU A 54 -15.09 -7.45 6.76
CA LEU A 54 -15.75 -8.56 7.42
C LEU A 54 -14.95 -9.86 7.30
N MET A 55 -14.36 -10.14 6.13
CA MET A 55 -13.46 -11.26 5.94
C MET A 55 -12.22 -11.16 6.85
N GLN A 56 -11.61 -9.98 6.92
CA GLN A 56 -10.45 -9.74 7.77
C GLN A 56 -10.73 -9.97 9.26
N TRP A 57 -11.90 -9.58 9.74
CA TRP A 57 -12.21 -9.54 11.18
C TRP A 57 -12.96 -10.76 11.69
N PHE A 58 -13.72 -11.41 10.84
CA PHE A 58 -14.57 -12.55 11.20
C PHE A 58 -14.25 -13.83 10.42
N GLY A 59 -13.35 -13.75 9.42
CA GLY A 59 -13.00 -14.86 8.55
C GLY A 59 -14.14 -15.22 7.56
N PRO A 60 -13.90 -16.17 6.69
CA PRO A 60 -12.55 -16.60 6.33
C PRO A 60 -11.73 -15.46 5.74
N LEU A 61 -10.41 -15.48 5.88
CA LEU A 61 -9.54 -14.47 5.29
C LEU A 61 -9.73 -14.43 3.77
N PRO A 62 -9.60 -13.23 3.13
CA PRO A 62 -9.67 -13.14 1.68
C PRO A 62 -8.54 -13.96 1.05
N SER A 63 -8.84 -14.75 0.02
CA SER A 63 -7.82 -15.50 -0.68
C SER A 63 -6.89 -14.57 -1.47
N GLU A 64 -5.69 -15.06 -1.76
CA GLU A 64 -4.69 -14.38 -2.58
C GLU A 64 -5.28 -14.01 -3.95
N GLU A 65 -5.91 -14.99 -4.62
CA GLU A 65 -6.52 -14.80 -5.94
C GLU A 65 -7.58 -13.69 -5.92
N LEU A 66 -8.40 -13.66 -4.85
CA LEU A 66 -9.38 -12.58 -4.68
C LEU A 66 -8.72 -11.22 -4.57
N LEU A 67 -7.65 -11.10 -3.78
CA LEU A 67 -6.94 -9.83 -3.59
C LEU A 67 -6.26 -9.36 -4.88
N VAL A 68 -5.60 -10.29 -5.60
CA VAL A 68 -4.95 -10.00 -6.89
C VAL A 68 -5.98 -9.60 -7.96
N GLU A 69 -7.13 -10.26 -8.00
CA GLU A 69 -8.26 -9.89 -8.87
C GLU A 69 -8.78 -8.48 -8.54
N LEU A 70 -9.02 -8.19 -7.26
CA LEU A 70 -9.55 -6.90 -6.82
C LEU A 70 -8.56 -5.74 -7.00
N ALA A 71 -7.27 -6.01 -7.08
CA ALA A 71 -6.25 -5.03 -7.42
C ALA A 71 -6.33 -4.51 -8.87
N GLN A 72 -7.13 -5.16 -9.73
CA GLN A 72 -7.24 -4.81 -11.15
C GLN A 72 -8.62 -4.22 -11.51
N VAL A 73 -9.53 -4.09 -10.55
CA VAL A 73 -10.87 -3.56 -10.82
C VAL A 73 -10.85 -2.05 -11.09
N LYS A 74 -11.87 -1.55 -11.78
CA LYS A 74 -11.98 -0.13 -12.17
C LYS A 74 -12.00 0.84 -10.97
N ASN A 75 -12.60 0.44 -9.85
CA ASN A 75 -12.79 1.32 -8.70
C ASN A 75 -11.54 1.40 -7.81
N GLU A 76 -11.00 2.61 -7.61
CA GLU A 76 -9.78 2.90 -6.86
C GLU A 76 -9.87 2.54 -5.36
N GLN A 77 -11.04 2.70 -4.75
CA GLN A 77 -11.23 2.37 -3.32
C GLN A 77 -11.11 0.86 -3.09
N VAL A 78 -11.60 0.06 -4.04
CA VAL A 78 -11.50 -1.40 -3.97
C VAL A 78 -10.07 -1.85 -4.22
N ARG A 79 -9.36 -1.25 -5.22
CA ARG A 79 -7.93 -1.53 -5.44
C ARG A 79 -7.08 -1.17 -4.22
N ALA A 80 -7.31 0.00 -3.64
CA ALA A 80 -6.59 0.46 -2.45
C ALA A 80 -6.83 -0.45 -1.23
N LYS A 81 -8.07 -0.95 -1.06
CA LYS A 81 -8.39 -1.91 0.02
C LYS A 81 -7.74 -3.26 -0.21
N ALA A 82 -7.70 -3.74 -1.45
CA ALA A 82 -6.97 -4.96 -1.81
C ALA A 82 -5.47 -4.81 -1.51
N ALA A 83 -4.86 -3.68 -1.94
CA ALA A 83 -3.46 -3.37 -1.63
C ALA A 83 -3.18 -3.39 -0.12
N TYR A 84 -4.04 -2.76 0.68
CA TYR A 84 -3.91 -2.79 2.14
C TYR A 84 -3.86 -4.21 2.71
N LEU A 85 -4.75 -5.10 2.24
CA LEU A 85 -4.83 -6.48 2.73
C LEU A 85 -3.66 -7.34 2.25
N MET A 86 -3.17 -7.13 1.03
CA MET A 86 -1.97 -7.78 0.52
C MET A 86 -0.74 -7.53 1.42
N GLY A 87 -0.60 -6.33 1.98
CA GLY A 87 0.47 -6.03 2.93
C GLY A 87 0.29 -6.68 4.32
N ILE A 88 -0.92 -7.20 4.62
CA ILE A 88 -1.17 -7.97 5.85
C ILE A 88 -0.92 -9.47 5.60
N TYR A 89 -1.19 -9.95 4.39
CA TYR A 89 -1.03 -11.33 3.96
C TYR A 89 -0.05 -11.42 2.79
N PRO A 90 1.26 -11.17 3.05
CA PRO A 90 2.26 -11.09 1.99
C PRO A 90 2.56 -12.49 1.41
N THR A 91 2.56 -12.56 0.07
CA THR A 91 2.99 -13.70 -0.73
C THR A 91 3.75 -13.18 -1.96
N PRO A 92 4.46 -14.03 -2.73
CA PRO A 92 5.10 -13.58 -3.97
C PRO A 92 4.11 -12.96 -4.97
N ASP A 93 2.91 -13.50 -5.11
CA ASP A 93 1.91 -13.01 -6.05
C ASP A 93 1.29 -11.70 -5.59
N THR A 94 1.03 -11.53 -4.29
CA THR A 94 0.58 -10.25 -3.73
C THR A 94 1.67 -9.19 -3.84
N GLN A 95 2.96 -9.53 -3.68
CA GLN A 95 4.07 -8.62 -3.93
C GLN A 95 4.08 -8.14 -5.38
N ALA A 96 4.02 -9.08 -6.33
CA ALA A 96 3.98 -8.73 -7.77
C ALA A 96 2.78 -7.83 -8.12
N ALA A 97 1.62 -8.07 -7.50
CA ALA A 97 0.45 -7.22 -7.67
C ALA A 97 0.68 -5.81 -7.06
N LEU A 98 1.27 -5.70 -5.88
CA LEU A 98 1.60 -4.43 -5.24
C LEU A 98 2.61 -3.62 -6.05
N VAL A 99 3.65 -4.26 -6.62
CA VAL A 99 4.62 -3.59 -7.49
C VAL A 99 3.94 -3.02 -8.74
N ARG A 100 2.97 -3.73 -9.34
CA ARG A 100 2.15 -3.18 -10.44
C ARG A 100 1.34 -1.96 -9.99
N LEU A 101 0.78 -1.98 -8.76
CA LEU A 101 0.00 -0.87 -8.22
C LEU A 101 0.84 0.38 -7.87
N LEU A 102 2.18 0.31 -7.83
CA LEU A 102 3.02 1.50 -7.76
C LEU A 102 2.90 2.39 -9.01
N LYS A 103 2.36 1.84 -10.11
CA LYS A 103 2.10 2.55 -11.38
C LYS A 103 0.60 2.82 -11.61
N ASP A 104 -0.23 2.67 -10.58
CA ASP A 104 -1.67 2.94 -10.68
C ASP A 104 -1.94 4.43 -11.02
N ASN A 105 -3.02 4.70 -11.76
CA ASN A 105 -3.40 6.06 -12.12
C ASN A 105 -3.81 6.91 -10.90
N ASP A 106 -4.30 6.28 -9.84
CA ASP A 106 -4.75 6.93 -8.62
C ASP A 106 -3.64 7.02 -7.56
N ALA A 107 -3.34 8.22 -7.08
CA ALA A 107 -2.27 8.47 -6.11
C ALA A 107 -2.51 7.77 -4.76
N TYR A 108 -3.76 7.66 -4.33
CA TYR A 108 -4.10 6.96 -3.11
C TYR A 108 -3.81 5.46 -3.21
N VAL A 109 -4.09 4.84 -4.39
CA VAL A 109 -3.75 3.43 -4.65
C VAL A 109 -2.23 3.22 -4.63
N ARG A 110 -1.45 4.08 -5.32
CA ARG A 110 0.02 4.01 -5.33
C ARG A 110 0.60 4.14 -3.92
N ARG A 111 0.09 5.12 -3.15
CA ARG A 111 0.46 5.26 -1.73
C ARG A 111 0.17 3.99 -0.94
N ARG A 112 -1.04 3.39 -1.08
CA ARG A 112 -1.42 2.16 -0.37
C ARG A 112 -0.55 0.98 -0.76
N ALA A 113 -0.09 0.90 -2.01
CA ALA A 113 0.87 -0.10 -2.47
C ALA A 113 2.23 0.04 -1.76
N CYS A 114 2.79 1.26 -1.68
CA CYS A 114 4.01 1.53 -0.91
C CYS A 114 3.86 1.10 0.55
N GLU A 115 2.79 1.55 1.23
CA GLU A 115 2.51 1.21 2.63
C GLU A 115 2.37 -0.30 2.84
N ALA A 116 1.78 -1.01 1.87
CA ALA A 116 1.59 -2.46 1.92
C ALA A 116 2.92 -3.22 1.75
N LEU A 117 3.77 -2.82 0.80
CA LEU A 117 5.11 -3.39 0.61
C LEU A 117 5.96 -3.20 1.87
N VAL A 118 5.95 -2.01 2.46
CA VAL A 118 6.65 -1.75 3.74
C VAL A 118 6.14 -2.66 4.86
N ARG A 119 4.82 -2.81 4.99
CA ARG A 119 4.19 -3.64 6.03
C ARG A 119 4.50 -5.13 5.85
N GLY A 120 4.44 -5.62 4.61
CA GLY A 120 4.72 -7.01 4.26
C GLY A 120 6.21 -7.36 4.29
N GLY A 121 7.10 -6.40 4.55
CA GLY A 121 8.55 -6.61 4.50
C GLY A 121 9.05 -6.93 3.08
N GLN A 122 8.31 -6.48 2.06
CA GLN A 122 8.59 -6.75 0.66
C GLN A 122 9.25 -5.53 0.00
N GLY A 123 10.12 -5.77 -0.98
CA GLY A 123 10.83 -4.73 -1.73
C GLY A 123 10.29 -4.53 -3.13
N THR A 124 10.89 -3.56 -3.81
CA THR A 124 10.73 -3.26 -5.24
C THR A 124 12.05 -2.70 -5.76
N ASP A 125 12.18 -2.47 -7.06
CA ASP A 125 13.31 -1.73 -7.64
C ASP A 125 13.21 -0.22 -7.35
N TYR A 126 14.37 0.46 -7.38
CA TYR A 126 14.45 1.90 -7.17
C TYR A 126 13.70 2.69 -8.26
N GLU A 127 13.79 2.26 -9.50
CA GLU A 127 13.20 2.91 -10.65
C GLU A 127 11.68 3.04 -10.52
N SER A 128 11.03 2.06 -9.93
CA SER A 128 9.60 2.08 -9.63
C SER A 128 9.22 3.15 -8.58
N LEU A 129 10.18 3.58 -7.76
CA LEU A 129 9.95 4.58 -6.71
C LEU A 129 10.23 6.02 -7.17
N VAL A 130 11.04 6.22 -8.21
CA VAL A 130 11.44 7.56 -8.68
C VAL A 130 10.24 8.47 -8.97
N PRO A 131 9.20 8.04 -9.73
CA PRO A 131 8.03 8.88 -9.99
C PRO A 131 7.26 9.25 -8.71
N LEU A 132 7.19 8.33 -7.75
CA LEU A 132 6.50 8.54 -6.49
C LEU A 132 7.30 9.46 -5.56
N LEU A 133 8.62 9.33 -5.53
CA LEU A 133 9.51 10.24 -4.83
C LEU A 133 9.44 11.67 -5.40
N ALA A 134 9.21 11.81 -6.71
CA ALA A 134 9.03 13.10 -7.37
C ALA A 134 7.62 13.68 -7.20
N SER A 135 6.65 12.91 -6.70
CA SER A 135 5.24 13.31 -6.60
C SER A 135 5.03 14.60 -5.83
N ALA A 136 4.09 15.43 -6.31
CA ALA A 136 3.59 16.59 -5.58
C ALA A 136 2.70 16.20 -4.37
N ASP A 137 2.10 15.01 -4.38
CA ASP A 137 1.37 14.48 -3.22
C ASP A 137 2.35 14.08 -2.12
N ARG A 138 2.32 14.86 -1.03
CA ARG A 138 3.23 14.67 0.11
C ARG A 138 3.07 13.31 0.77
N THR A 139 1.87 12.74 0.78
CA THR A 139 1.58 11.46 1.45
C THR A 139 2.04 10.28 0.61
N GLU A 140 1.90 10.38 -0.71
CA GLU A 140 2.46 9.41 -1.65
C GLU A 140 4.00 9.41 -1.59
N ALA A 141 4.61 10.59 -1.71
CA ALA A 141 6.06 10.74 -1.66
C ALA A 141 6.66 10.28 -0.32
N TRP A 142 5.94 10.53 0.78
CA TRP A 142 6.34 10.01 2.10
C TRP A 142 6.31 8.49 2.13
N ALA A 143 5.26 7.85 1.60
CA ALA A 143 5.15 6.40 1.56
C ALA A 143 6.24 5.76 0.68
N ALA A 144 6.53 6.37 -0.48
CA ALA A 144 7.62 5.95 -1.35
C ALA A 144 8.99 6.06 -0.66
N ARG A 145 9.25 7.17 0.06
CA ARG A 145 10.47 7.32 0.86
C ARG A 145 10.59 6.23 1.93
N ARG A 146 9.49 5.91 2.65
CA ARG A 146 9.49 4.82 3.65
C ARG A 146 9.80 3.46 3.03
N LEU A 147 9.40 3.23 1.79
CA LEU A 147 9.73 2.01 1.06
C LEU A 147 11.20 2.01 0.62
N LEU A 148 11.71 3.16 0.13
CA LEU A 148 13.12 3.32 -0.22
C LEU A 148 14.06 3.04 0.96
N GLU A 149 13.69 3.43 2.18
CA GLU A 149 14.45 3.17 3.40
C GLU A 149 14.63 1.66 3.71
N ARG A 150 13.85 0.79 3.06
CA ARG A 150 13.93 -0.68 3.21
C ARG A 150 14.83 -1.35 2.17
N LEU A 151 15.17 -0.63 1.10
CA LEU A 151 16.03 -1.16 0.05
C LEU A 151 17.51 -1.03 0.44
N PRO A 152 18.37 -1.96 -0.01
CA PRO A 152 19.81 -1.85 0.17
C PRO A 152 20.33 -0.54 -0.44
N PRO A 153 21.08 0.30 0.30
CA PRO A 153 21.51 1.61 -0.21
C PRO A 153 22.43 1.52 -1.43
N GLN A 154 23.09 0.39 -1.64
CA GLN A 154 23.94 0.12 -2.81
C GLN A 154 23.16 0.15 -4.13
N GLU A 155 21.85 -0.12 -4.08
CA GLU A 155 20.99 -0.21 -5.26
C GLU A 155 20.47 1.16 -5.73
N TRP A 156 20.55 2.22 -4.90
CA TRP A 156 19.89 3.49 -5.19
C TRP A 156 20.64 4.76 -4.77
N LYS A 157 21.62 4.66 -3.88
CA LYS A 157 22.31 5.83 -3.31
C LYS A 157 22.94 6.71 -4.38
N GLU A 158 23.65 6.12 -5.34
CA GLU A 158 24.34 6.86 -6.38
C GLU A 158 23.33 7.62 -7.27
N GLN A 159 22.28 6.94 -7.70
CA GLN A 159 21.21 7.54 -8.51
C GLN A 159 20.53 8.71 -7.80
N VAL A 160 20.29 8.59 -6.49
CA VAL A 160 19.73 9.69 -5.68
C VAL A 160 20.71 10.87 -5.63
N LEU A 161 22.01 10.63 -5.39
CA LEU A 161 22.98 11.71 -5.23
C LEU A 161 23.38 12.36 -6.56
N THR A 162 23.09 11.74 -7.70
CA THR A 162 23.38 12.28 -9.04
C THR A 162 22.16 12.84 -9.76
N THR A 163 20.95 12.61 -9.26
CA THR A 163 19.71 13.09 -9.91
C THR A 163 19.63 14.61 -9.97
N ASP A 164 19.06 15.13 -11.07
CA ASP A 164 18.72 16.56 -11.21
C ASP A 164 17.31 16.88 -10.68
N ASN A 165 16.53 15.86 -10.30
CA ASN A 165 15.22 16.07 -9.68
C ASN A 165 15.39 16.40 -8.19
N HIS A 166 15.18 17.68 -7.84
CA HIS A 166 15.35 18.17 -6.47
C HIS A 166 14.46 17.44 -5.45
N SER A 167 13.23 17.07 -5.82
CA SER A 167 12.34 16.32 -4.93
C SER A 167 12.87 14.92 -4.61
N VAL A 168 13.39 14.23 -5.63
CA VAL A 168 14.02 12.91 -5.46
C VAL A 168 15.30 13.03 -4.65
N LEU A 169 16.15 14.03 -4.96
CA LEU A 169 17.38 14.29 -4.21
C LEU A 169 17.11 14.50 -2.72
N VAL A 170 16.19 15.41 -2.37
CA VAL A 170 15.88 15.74 -0.97
C VAL A 170 15.31 14.52 -0.24
N ARG A 171 14.33 13.84 -0.83
CA ARG A 171 13.65 12.70 -0.19
C ARG A 171 14.52 11.46 -0.11
N GLY A 172 15.32 11.21 -1.15
CA GLY A 172 16.29 10.11 -1.14
C GLY A 172 17.43 10.36 -0.18
N SER A 173 17.98 11.58 -0.09
CA SER A 173 18.97 11.95 0.90
C SER A 173 18.44 11.80 2.32
N LEU A 174 17.18 12.17 2.56
CA LEU A 174 16.53 11.95 3.86
C LEU A 174 16.39 10.45 4.17
N ALA A 175 16.00 9.64 3.19
CA ALA A 175 15.97 8.18 3.35
C ALA A 175 17.36 7.61 3.72
N LEU A 176 18.39 8.10 3.02
CA LEU A 176 19.76 7.64 3.22
C LEU A 176 20.27 7.94 4.64
N ILE A 177 20.04 9.15 5.14
CA ILE A 177 20.53 9.52 6.46
C ILE A 177 19.73 8.90 7.61
N ILE A 178 18.42 8.65 7.40
CA ILE A 178 17.55 8.02 8.41
C ILE A 178 17.82 6.51 8.52
N ALA A 179 17.86 5.80 7.39
CA ALA A 179 17.94 4.35 7.39
C ALA A 179 19.38 3.83 7.43
N HIS A 180 20.33 4.61 6.89
CA HIS A 180 21.75 4.23 6.76
C HIS A 180 22.69 5.33 7.27
N PRO A 181 22.58 5.74 8.55
CA PRO A 181 23.37 6.83 9.10
C PRO A 181 24.87 6.48 9.11
N SER A 182 25.67 7.34 8.47
CA SER A 182 27.14 7.27 8.52
C SER A 182 27.77 8.62 8.20
N ARG A 183 29.01 8.85 8.66
CA ARG A 183 29.76 10.06 8.31
C ARG A 183 29.96 10.18 6.79
N GLN A 184 30.20 9.06 6.12
CA GLN A 184 30.36 9.01 4.67
C GLN A 184 29.10 9.42 3.92
N ASN A 185 27.92 8.93 4.34
CA ASN A 185 26.65 9.31 3.73
C ASN A 185 26.33 10.78 4.00
N ALA A 186 26.55 11.27 5.22
CA ALA A 186 26.37 12.68 5.54
C ALA A 186 27.28 13.58 4.70
N ALA A 187 28.55 13.26 4.56
CA ALA A 187 29.50 14.02 3.74
C ALA A 187 29.08 14.02 2.26
N ALA A 188 28.68 12.88 1.70
CA ALA A 188 28.23 12.79 0.31
C ALA A 188 26.94 13.62 0.05
N ILE A 189 26.00 13.63 0.99
CA ILE A 189 24.80 14.45 0.92
C ILE A 189 25.18 15.95 0.95
N LEU A 190 26.00 16.37 1.89
CA LEU A 190 26.43 17.77 2.03
C LEU A 190 27.18 18.25 0.79
N ASP A 191 28.10 17.46 0.23
CA ASP A 191 28.82 17.76 -1.01
C ASP A 191 27.83 17.98 -2.18
N ARG A 192 26.88 17.07 -2.35
CA ARG A 192 25.85 17.19 -3.41
C ARG A 192 25.00 18.44 -3.23
N PHE A 193 24.51 18.72 -2.03
CA PHE A 193 23.71 19.92 -1.76
C PHE A 193 24.51 21.21 -1.99
N SER A 194 25.79 21.24 -1.57
CA SER A 194 26.67 22.40 -1.83
C SER A 194 26.83 22.67 -3.33
N LYS A 195 27.00 21.62 -4.15
CA LYS A 195 27.11 21.76 -5.62
C LYS A 195 25.78 22.26 -6.24
N VAL A 196 24.64 21.76 -5.79
CA VAL A 196 23.34 22.25 -6.27
C VAL A 196 23.13 23.70 -5.91
N MET A 197 23.46 24.11 -4.67
CA MET A 197 23.30 25.50 -4.21
C MET A 197 24.27 26.47 -4.90
N ALA A 198 25.44 26.03 -5.30
CA ALA A 198 26.40 26.87 -6.04
C ALA A 198 25.95 27.14 -7.50
N GLY A 199 24.97 26.42 -8.00
CA GLY A 199 24.38 26.62 -9.33
C GLY A 199 23.17 27.57 -9.36
N PHE A 200 22.78 28.14 -8.21
CA PHE A 200 21.74 29.16 -8.10
C PHE A 200 22.37 30.55 -7.94
#